data_0789869eb1770ce4dec8495e9683d7ac
#
_entry.id   0789869eb1770ce4dec8495e9683d7ac
#
_cell.length_a   1.000
_cell.length_b   1.000
_cell.length_c   1.000
_cell.angle_alpha   90.00
_cell.angle_beta   90.00
_cell.angle_gamma   90.00
#
_symmetry.space_group_name_H-M   'P 1'
#
loop_
_entity.id
_entity.type
_entity.pdbx_description
1 polymer ?
#
loop_
_entity_poly.entity_id
_entity_poly.type
_entity_poly.pdbx_seq_one_letter_code
_entity_poly.pdbx_strand_id
1 'polypeptide(L)'
;FFAGGTYTFGNVREPTAYITPERASERSWRVNYGYQADGNIVSEIDQGDFRRSSVADTNIGGVSFAKLLSDGERVDFNGKLAIFRHFEEDEGNGNFFSYAAYITATGRGFSPWTDQEVFRYSFGFGMSYADKVPITEQRKQAAKGNNTSRFLNYLELQLDFPLRRVFRKTSVLKNCYAGVTVVHRSGIFGTSDILGDVAGGSDWITAHLECKAGS
;
A
#
# COMPACT_ATOMS: atom_id res chain seq x y z
N PHE A 1 -32.80 38.51 -9.98
CA PHE A 1 -32.34 38.49 -8.59
C PHE A 1 -32.27 37.03 -8.10
N PHE A 2 -31.05 36.47 -8.00
CA PHE A 2 -30.81 35.19 -7.35
C PHE A 2 -30.24 35.47 -5.96
N ALA A 3 -30.98 35.14 -4.91
CA ALA A 3 -30.48 35.14 -3.54
C ALA A 3 -29.79 33.77 -3.27
N GLY A 4 -28.48 33.74 -3.31
CA GLY A 4 -27.70 32.58 -2.90
C GLY A 4 -27.50 32.62 -1.39
N GLY A 5 -28.13 31.68 -0.64
CA GLY A 5 -27.84 31.49 0.76
C GLY A 5 -26.67 30.53 0.91
N THR A 6 -25.59 30.98 1.54
CA THR A 6 -24.46 30.13 1.98
C THR A 6 -24.84 29.51 3.30
N TYR A 7 -25.04 28.19 3.32
CA TYR A 7 -25.13 27.44 4.57
C TYR A 7 -23.73 27.14 5.10
N THR A 8 -23.33 27.78 6.16
CA THR A 8 -22.15 27.40 6.94
C THR A 8 -22.54 26.29 7.91
N PHE A 9 -22.17 25.06 7.58
CA PHE A 9 -22.30 23.94 8.50
C PHE A 9 -21.18 23.99 9.55
N GLY A 10 -21.54 24.28 10.78
CA GLY A 10 -20.71 24.07 11.96
C GLY A 10 -19.47 24.96 12.04
N ASN A 11 -18.97 25.14 13.22
CA ASN A 11 -17.68 25.75 13.47
C ASN A 11 -16.60 24.97 12.69
N VAL A 12 -16.17 25.53 11.56
CA VAL A 12 -14.94 25.10 10.91
C VAL A 12 -13.83 25.41 11.90
N ARG A 13 -13.45 24.43 12.72
CA ARG A 13 -12.14 24.49 13.38
C ARG A 13 -11.15 24.60 12.24
N GLU A 14 -10.39 25.68 12.20
CA GLU A 14 -9.26 25.78 11.30
C GLU A 14 -8.44 24.49 11.41
N PRO A 15 -8.10 23.84 10.30
CA PRO A 15 -7.25 22.68 10.36
C PRO A 15 -5.95 23.13 11.03
N THR A 16 -5.74 22.70 12.26
CA THR A 16 -4.44 22.85 12.91
C THR A 16 -3.49 21.92 12.16
N ALA A 17 -2.93 22.45 11.08
CA ALA A 17 -1.91 21.79 10.25
C ALA A 17 -0.56 21.71 10.99
N TYR A 18 -0.58 21.53 12.30
CA TYR A 18 0.63 21.40 13.10
C TYR A 18 0.78 19.94 13.52
N ILE A 19 1.74 19.26 12.88
CA ILE A 19 2.28 18.01 13.44
C ILE A 19 2.76 18.34 14.84
N THR A 20 2.17 17.71 15.87
CA THR A 20 2.70 17.84 17.22
C THR A 20 4.15 17.31 17.21
N PRO A 21 5.09 17.96 17.92
CA PRO A 21 6.49 17.52 17.94
C PRO A 21 6.67 16.03 18.28
N GLU A 22 5.79 15.51 19.13
CA GLU A 22 5.78 14.10 19.52
C GLU A 22 5.41 13.17 18.36
N ARG A 23 4.46 13.52 17.52
CA ARG A 23 4.08 12.73 16.33
C ARG A 23 4.98 12.99 15.12
N ALA A 24 5.64 14.13 15.04
CA ALA A 24 6.57 14.44 13.96
C ALA A 24 7.73 13.43 13.86
N SER A 25 8.05 12.72 14.94
CA SER A 25 9.03 11.65 14.97
C SER A 25 8.46 10.26 14.70
N GLU A 26 7.14 10.14 14.50
CA GLU A 26 6.49 8.84 14.29
C GLU A 26 7.03 8.16 13.04
N ARG A 27 7.55 6.98 13.26
CA ARG A 27 8.10 6.09 12.23
C ARG A 27 7.44 4.73 12.37
N SER A 28 7.37 3.97 11.28
CA SER A 28 6.95 2.58 11.36
C SER A 28 7.80 1.68 10.49
N TRP A 29 7.85 0.41 10.88
CA TRP A 29 8.45 -0.69 10.15
C TRP A 29 7.38 -1.69 9.82
N ARG A 30 7.38 -2.19 8.60
CA ARG A 30 6.48 -3.25 8.17
C ARG A 30 7.29 -4.37 7.54
N VAL A 31 6.94 -5.60 7.91
CA VAL A 31 7.33 -6.81 7.21
C VAL A 31 6.11 -7.39 6.54
N ASN A 32 6.26 -7.88 5.33
CA ASN A 32 5.18 -8.47 4.57
C ASN A 32 5.66 -9.69 3.78
N TYR A 33 4.74 -10.63 3.58
CA TYR A 33 4.94 -11.80 2.76
C TYR A 33 3.63 -12.19 2.08
N GLY A 34 3.71 -12.60 0.83
CA GLY A 34 2.53 -12.97 0.08
C GLY A 34 2.85 -13.57 -1.27
N TYR A 35 1.84 -13.60 -2.11
CA TYR A 35 1.86 -14.26 -3.40
C TYR A 35 1.33 -13.35 -4.51
N GLN A 36 1.63 -13.70 -5.73
CA GLN A 36 1.10 -13.04 -6.91
C GLN A 36 -0.35 -13.42 -7.13
N ALA A 37 -1.20 -12.41 -7.34
CA ALA A 37 -2.61 -12.58 -7.63
C ALA A 37 -2.89 -12.69 -9.13
N ASP A 38 -3.97 -13.37 -9.48
CA ASP A 38 -4.42 -13.55 -10.88
C ASP A 38 -5.25 -12.37 -11.38
N GLY A 39 -5.96 -11.73 -10.47
CA GLY A 39 -6.84 -10.60 -10.72
C GLY A 39 -6.10 -9.30 -11.09
N ASN A 40 -6.84 -8.24 -11.08
CA ASN A 40 -6.34 -6.88 -11.04
C ASN A 40 -6.91 -6.21 -9.77
N ILE A 41 -6.28 -5.12 -9.34
CA ILE A 41 -6.64 -4.42 -8.11
C ILE A 41 -8.15 -4.14 -7.98
N VAL A 42 -8.84 -3.92 -9.10
CA VAL A 42 -10.30 -3.65 -9.10
C VAL A 42 -11.07 -4.93 -8.82
N SER A 43 -10.77 -6.05 -9.48
CA SER A 43 -11.46 -7.34 -9.26
C SER A 43 -11.15 -7.93 -7.88
N GLU A 44 -9.96 -7.70 -7.35
CA GLU A 44 -9.58 -8.12 -6.01
C GLU A 44 -10.41 -7.41 -4.94
N ILE A 45 -10.71 -6.12 -5.13
CA ILE A 45 -11.50 -5.34 -4.17
C ILE A 45 -13.00 -5.55 -4.36
N ASP A 46 -13.48 -5.46 -5.61
CA ASP A 46 -14.91 -5.48 -5.93
C ASP A 46 -15.53 -6.89 -5.81
N GLN A 47 -14.80 -7.90 -6.27
CA GLN A 47 -15.27 -9.28 -6.33
C GLN A 47 -14.68 -10.18 -5.24
N GLY A 48 -13.69 -9.67 -4.48
CA GLY A 48 -12.94 -10.48 -3.51
C GLY A 48 -12.14 -11.60 -4.16
N ASP A 49 -11.65 -11.38 -5.37
CA ASP A 49 -10.90 -12.40 -6.12
C ASP A 49 -9.43 -12.39 -5.71
N PHE A 50 -9.14 -13.06 -4.60
CA PHE A 50 -7.80 -13.20 -4.04
C PHE A 50 -7.11 -14.49 -4.47
N ARG A 51 -7.40 -14.98 -5.67
CA ARG A 51 -6.78 -16.22 -6.17
C ARG A 51 -5.33 -16.01 -6.54
N ARG A 52 -4.53 -17.01 -6.24
CA ARG A 52 -3.14 -17.09 -6.66
C ARG A 52 -3.06 -17.10 -8.19
N SER A 53 -2.04 -16.48 -8.76
CA SER A 53 -1.88 -16.37 -10.21
C SER A 53 -1.81 -17.75 -10.88
N SER A 54 -2.58 -17.91 -11.94
CA SER A 54 -2.54 -19.08 -12.83
C SER A 54 -1.41 -18.99 -13.88
N VAL A 55 -0.84 -17.79 -14.05
CA VAL A 55 0.22 -17.52 -15.07
C VAL A 55 1.59 -17.91 -14.54
N ALA A 56 1.85 -17.67 -13.25
CA ALA A 56 3.08 -18.06 -12.57
C ALA A 56 2.84 -18.13 -11.06
N ASP A 57 3.35 -19.17 -10.42
CA ASP A 57 3.26 -19.33 -8.96
C ASP A 57 4.46 -18.70 -8.27
N THR A 58 4.36 -17.41 -7.98
CA THR A 58 5.45 -16.65 -7.38
C THR A 58 5.05 -16.04 -6.04
N ASN A 59 6.05 -15.82 -5.21
CA ASN A 59 5.90 -15.19 -3.90
C ASN A 59 6.73 -13.90 -3.83
N ILE A 60 6.33 -13.04 -2.90
CA ILE A 60 7.04 -11.80 -2.58
C ILE A 60 7.18 -11.67 -1.06
N GLY A 61 8.35 -11.24 -0.61
CA GLY A 61 8.58 -10.88 0.78
C GLY A 61 9.24 -9.52 0.84
N GLY A 62 8.92 -8.70 1.83
CA GLY A 62 9.46 -7.35 1.85
C GLY A 62 9.50 -6.71 3.22
N VAL A 63 10.22 -5.60 3.26
CA VAL A 63 10.27 -4.69 4.39
C VAL A 63 9.99 -3.28 3.91
N SER A 64 9.26 -2.50 4.70
CA SER A 64 9.10 -1.08 4.43
C SER A 64 9.33 -0.24 5.67
N PHE A 65 9.76 0.98 5.44
CA PHE A 65 9.92 2.01 6.43
C PHE A 65 9.03 3.18 6.08
N ALA A 66 8.31 3.71 7.07
CA ALA A 66 7.47 4.88 6.90
C ALA A 66 7.84 5.98 7.90
N LYS A 67 7.63 7.21 7.46
CA LYS A 67 7.73 8.42 8.29
C LYS A 67 6.47 9.24 8.11
N LEU A 68 5.89 9.68 9.23
CA LEU A 68 4.77 10.62 9.21
C LEU A 68 5.21 11.95 8.59
N LEU A 69 4.49 12.39 7.57
CA LEU A 69 4.71 13.67 6.88
C LEU A 69 3.70 14.72 7.33
N SER A 70 2.45 14.31 7.55
CA SER A 70 1.38 15.19 8.02
C SER A 70 0.39 14.39 8.86
N ASP A 71 0.01 14.95 9.99
CA ASP A 71 -0.98 14.42 10.91
C ASP A 71 -2.30 15.18 10.72
N GLY A 72 -3.32 14.49 10.24
CA GLY A 72 -4.66 15.04 10.07
C GLY A 72 -5.65 14.44 11.06
N GLU A 73 -6.75 15.16 11.32
CA GLU A 73 -7.80 14.66 12.22
C GLU A 73 -8.37 13.31 11.76
N ARG A 74 -8.48 13.11 10.46
CA ARG A 74 -9.07 11.90 9.85
C ARG A 74 -8.11 11.11 9.00
N VAL A 75 -7.13 11.76 8.40
CA VAL A 75 -6.21 11.14 7.44
C VAL A 75 -4.79 11.59 7.74
N ASP A 76 -3.90 10.64 7.97
CA ASP A 76 -2.47 10.84 8.10
C ASP A 76 -1.79 10.63 6.75
N PHE A 77 -0.80 11.45 6.41
CA PHE A 77 0.06 11.23 5.26
C PHE A 77 1.43 10.76 5.71
N ASN A 78 1.91 9.67 5.08
CA ASN A 78 3.22 9.10 5.37
C ASN A 78 4.03 8.96 4.08
N GLY A 79 5.32 9.27 4.14
CA GLY A 79 6.28 8.86 3.12
C GLY A 79 6.79 7.47 3.43
N LYS A 80 6.79 6.57 2.45
CA LYS A 80 7.23 5.19 2.61
C LYS A 80 8.30 4.81 1.58
N LEU A 81 9.25 3.99 2.06
CA LEU A 81 10.24 3.30 1.23
C LEU A 81 10.10 1.81 1.47
N ALA A 82 10.09 1.02 0.41
CA ALA A 82 9.98 -0.42 0.52
C ALA A 82 11.00 -1.14 -0.35
N ILE A 83 11.44 -2.29 0.13
CA ILE A 83 12.29 -3.24 -0.59
C ILE A 83 11.58 -4.58 -0.55
N PHE A 84 11.40 -5.19 -1.71
CA PHE A 84 10.78 -6.49 -1.87
C PHE A 84 11.75 -7.46 -2.54
N ARG A 85 11.76 -8.70 -2.09
CA ARG A 85 12.40 -9.82 -2.76
C ARG A 85 11.32 -10.65 -3.46
N HIS A 86 11.48 -10.83 -4.76
CA HIS A 86 10.66 -11.73 -5.57
C HIS A 86 11.30 -13.12 -5.58
N PHE A 87 10.47 -14.13 -5.38
CA PHE A 87 10.87 -15.53 -5.39
C PHE A 87 10.29 -16.16 -6.66
N GLU A 88 11.09 -16.16 -7.73
CA GLU A 88 10.69 -16.56 -9.08
C GLU A 88 11.65 -17.59 -9.70
N GLU A 89 12.50 -18.21 -8.89
CA GLU A 89 13.51 -19.17 -9.34
C GLU A 89 12.88 -20.38 -9.99
N ASP A 90 11.80 -20.90 -9.38
CA ASP A 90 11.08 -22.08 -9.90
C ASP A 90 10.37 -21.81 -11.23
N GLU A 91 10.11 -20.55 -11.55
CA GLU A 91 9.52 -20.10 -12.82
C GLU A 91 10.57 -19.74 -13.89
N GLY A 92 11.85 -19.92 -13.59
CA GLY A 92 12.97 -19.69 -14.50
C GLY A 92 13.43 -18.24 -14.63
N ASN A 93 12.85 -17.30 -13.86
CA ASN A 93 13.25 -15.89 -13.88
C ASN A 93 14.39 -15.57 -12.88
N GLY A 94 14.64 -16.47 -11.93
CA GLY A 94 15.53 -16.29 -10.81
C GLY A 94 15.00 -15.25 -9.82
N ASN A 95 15.54 -15.26 -8.62
CA ASN A 95 15.14 -14.32 -7.57
C ASN A 95 15.77 -12.94 -7.80
N PHE A 96 15.04 -11.85 -7.46
CA PHE A 96 15.51 -10.48 -7.63
C PHE A 96 14.87 -9.54 -6.61
N PHE A 97 15.30 -8.28 -6.59
CA PHE A 97 14.73 -7.25 -5.74
C PHE A 97 13.94 -6.22 -6.55
N SER A 98 12.95 -5.63 -5.87
CA SER A 98 12.31 -4.41 -6.31
C SER A 98 12.22 -3.40 -5.17
N TYR A 99 12.12 -2.14 -5.53
CA TYR A 99 12.16 -1.00 -4.62
C TYR A 99 10.97 -0.11 -4.93
N ALA A 100 10.36 0.47 -3.90
CA ALA A 100 9.30 1.44 -4.08
C ALA A 100 9.49 2.65 -3.18
N ALA A 101 9.14 3.82 -3.70
CA ALA A 101 9.05 5.06 -2.96
C ALA A 101 7.68 5.67 -3.22
N TYR A 102 6.90 5.91 -2.15
CA TYR A 102 5.50 6.29 -2.28
C TYR A 102 5.00 7.08 -1.08
N ILE A 103 3.88 7.76 -1.27
CA ILE A 103 3.14 8.44 -0.20
C ILE A 103 1.87 7.66 0.08
N THR A 104 1.51 7.52 1.34
CA THR A 104 0.25 6.91 1.76
C THR A 104 -0.65 7.92 2.44
N ALA A 105 -1.95 7.84 2.15
CA ALA A 105 -3.03 8.45 2.90
C ALA A 105 -3.67 7.36 3.77
N THR A 106 -3.64 7.52 5.08
CA THR A 106 -4.10 6.52 6.05
C THR A 106 -5.27 7.07 6.85
N GLY A 107 -6.44 6.47 6.70
CA GLY A 107 -7.63 6.73 7.50
C GLY A 107 -7.79 5.72 8.64
N ARG A 108 -8.60 6.08 9.64
CA ARG A 108 -8.88 5.25 10.81
C ARG A 108 -10.38 5.04 10.97
N GLY A 109 -10.77 3.82 11.27
CA GLY A 109 -12.13 3.47 11.66
C GLY A 109 -12.23 3.28 13.17
N PHE A 110 -13.21 3.93 13.78
CA PHE A 110 -13.45 3.90 15.22
C PHE A 110 -14.73 3.13 15.55
N SER A 111 -14.74 2.54 16.72
CA SER A 111 -15.95 1.91 17.26
C SER A 111 -16.96 3.00 17.61
N PRO A 112 -18.24 2.88 17.17
CA PRO A 112 -19.28 3.86 17.50
C PRO A 112 -19.63 3.90 19.00
N TRP A 113 -19.18 2.89 19.75
CA TRP A 113 -19.51 2.78 21.20
C TRP A 113 -18.35 3.11 22.14
N THR A 114 -17.10 3.12 21.67
CA THR A 114 -15.93 3.20 22.57
C THR A 114 -14.85 4.18 22.14
N ASP A 115 -15.02 4.90 21.03
CA ASP A 115 -14.01 5.78 20.41
C ASP A 115 -12.64 5.11 20.21
N GLN A 116 -12.60 3.79 20.25
CA GLN A 116 -11.38 3.03 20.03
C GLN A 116 -11.19 2.72 18.54
N GLU A 117 -9.98 2.90 18.08
CA GLU A 117 -9.58 2.50 16.72
C GLU A 117 -9.80 0.99 16.52
N VAL A 118 -10.58 0.63 15.52
CA VAL A 118 -10.93 -0.75 15.16
C VAL A 118 -10.07 -1.26 14.03
N PHE A 119 -9.83 -0.41 13.03
CA PHE A 119 -9.03 -0.72 11.85
C PHE A 119 -8.42 0.56 11.28
N ARG A 120 -7.40 0.40 10.45
CA ARG A 120 -6.87 1.43 9.56
C ARG A 120 -7.04 0.97 8.12
N TYR A 121 -7.20 1.91 7.23
CA TYR A 121 -7.13 1.68 5.80
C TYR A 121 -6.20 2.70 5.16
N SER A 122 -5.41 2.28 4.19
CA SER A 122 -4.47 3.18 3.52
C SER A 122 -4.51 2.99 2.03
N PHE A 123 -4.35 4.10 1.34
CA PHE A 123 -4.07 4.14 -0.09
C PHE A 123 -2.67 4.73 -0.29
N GLY A 124 -1.83 4.03 -1.05
CA GLY A 124 -0.47 4.46 -1.39
C GLY A 124 -0.30 4.64 -2.89
N PHE A 125 0.43 5.69 -3.26
CA PHE A 125 0.79 5.97 -4.64
C PHE A 125 2.24 6.44 -4.74
N GLY A 126 2.96 5.96 -5.75
CA GLY A 126 4.34 6.32 -6.02
C GLY A 126 4.94 5.57 -7.19
N MET A 127 6.22 5.30 -7.09
CA MET A 127 7.00 4.68 -8.16
C MET A 127 7.70 3.43 -7.64
N SER A 128 7.91 2.46 -8.53
CA SER A 128 8.69 1.26 -8.25
C SER A 128 9.69 0.97 -9.34
N TYR A 129 10.83 0.45 -8.93
CA TYR A 129 11.87 -0.08 -9.80
C TYR A 129 12.14 -1.55 -9.44
N ALA A 130 12.27 -2.41 -10.44
CA ALA A 130 12.59 -3.82 -10.25
C ALA A 130 13.90 -4.16 -10.99
N ASP A 131 14.78 -4.95 -10.35
CA ASP A 131 16.02 -5.39 -10.98
C ASP A 131 15.77 -6.26 -12.21
N LYS A 132 14.65 -6.99 -12.18
CA LYS A 132 14.09 -7.74 -13.33
C LYS A 132 12.60 -7.48 -13.43
N VAL A 133 12.04 -7.60 -14.61
CA VAL A 133 10.57 -7.59 -14.78
C VAL A 133 10.02 -8.89 -14.20
N PRO A 134 8.98 -8.83 -13.35
CA PRO A 134 8.33 -10.03 -12.85
C PRO A 134 7.84 -10.96 -13.94
N ILE A 135 7.97 -12.27 -13.77
CA ILE A 135 7.66 -13.26 -14.80
C ILE A 135 6.20 -13.18 -15.27
N THR A 136 5.28 -12.87 -14.38
CA THR A 136 3.86 -12.71 -14.73
C THR A 136 3.64 -11.49 -15.60
N GLU A 137 4.33 -10.37 -15.35
CA GLU A 137 4.31 -9.21 -16.24
C GLU A 137 4.85 -9.59 -17.61
N GLN A 138 6.00 -10.27 -17.66
CA GLN A 138 6.59 -10.72 -18.94
C GLN A 138 5.61 -11.57 -19.73
N ARG A 139 5.04 -12.62 -19.12
CA ARG A 139 4.12 -13.56 -19.79
C ARG A 139 2.82 -12.87 -20.22
N LYS A 140 2.20 -12.05 -19.35
CA LYS A 140 0.97 -11.31 -19.66
C LYS A 140 1.18 -10.30 -20.80
N GLN A 141 2.31 -9.59 -20.81
CA GLN A 141 2.60 -8.60 -21.85
C GLN A 141 3.02 -9.26 -23.18
N ALA A 142 3.82 -10.33 -23.14
CA ALA A 142 4.17 -11.10 -24.33
C ALA A 142 2.92 -11.65 -25.04
N ALA A 143 1.95 -12.17 -24.29
CA ALA A 143 0.69 -12.67 -24.85
C ALA A 143 -0.15 -11.58 -25.56
N LYS A 144 0.04 -10.31 -25.19
CA LYS A 144 -0.64 -9.15 -25.78
C LYS A 144 0.18 -8.40 -26.82
N GLY A 145 1.45 -8.78 -27.01
CA GLY A 145 2.38 -8.06 -27.89
C GLY A 145 2.81 -6.68 -27.33
N ASN A 146 2.71 -6.48 -26.03
CA ASN A 146 3.05 -5.22 -25.36
C ASN A 146 4.47 -5.25 -24.79
N ASN A 147 4.99 -4.05 -24.49
CA ASN A 147 6.28 -3.87 -23.83
C ASN A 147 6.19 -4.15 -22.32
N THR A 148 7.36 -4.35 -21.71
CA THR A 148 7.55 -4.44 -20.26
C THR A 148 8.52 -3.37 -19.78
N SER A 149 8.42 -2.95 -18.52
CA SER A 149 9.33 -1.98 -17.93
C SER A 149 9.74 -2.38 -16.52
N ARG A 150 10.99 -2.05 -16.15
CA ARG A 150 11.46 -2.18 -14.78
C ARG A 150 10.95 -1.05 -13.89
N PHE A 151 10.65 0.11 -14.48
CA PHE A 151 10.19 1.29 -13.77
C PHE A 151 8.71 1.52 -14.07
N LEU A 152 7.86 1.37 -13.03
CA LEU A 152 6.41 1.45 -13.14
C LEU A 152 5.84 2.24 -11.96
N ASN A 153 4.61 2.69 -12.11
CA ASN A 153 3.83 3.19 -10.98
C ASN A 153 3.65 2.11 -9.92
N TYR A 154 3.58 2.54 -8.68
CA TYR A 154 3.31 1.71 -7.51
C TYR A 154 2.03 2.18 -6.85
N LEU A 155 1.10 1.26 -6.65
CA LEU A 155 -0.13 1.46 -5.90
C LEU A 155 -0.18 0.46 -4.75
N GLU A 156 -0.70 0.91 -3.62
CA GLU A 156 -0.87 0.08 -2.43
C GLU A 156 -2.24 0.34 -1.81
N LEU A 157 -2.97 -0.73 -1.52
CA LEU A 157 -4.15 -0.70 -0.68
C LEU A 157 -3.89 -1.56 0.54
N GLN A 158 -4.17 -1.04 1.73
CA GLN A 158 -3.84 -1.68 3.00
C GLN A 158 -5.06 -1.63 3.93
N LEU A 159 -5.30 -2.73 4.61
CA LEU A 159 -6.28 -2.84 5.70
C LEU A 159 -5.61 -3.48 6.91
N ASP A 160 -5.65 -2.79 8.05
CA ASP A 160 -4.95 -3.17 9.28
C ASP A 160 -5.87 -3.24 10.47
N PHE A 161 -5.50 -4.11 11.41
CA PHE A 161 -6.15 -4.25 12.70
C PHE A 161 -5.13 -4.04 13.82
N PRO A 162 -5.43 -3.16 14.82
CA PRO A 162 -4.51 -2.87 15.91
C PRO A 162 -4.39 -4.07 16.85
N LEU A 163 -3.17 -4.59 17.01
CA LEU A 163 -2.88 -5.75 17.87
C LEU A 163 -3.06 -5.47 19.35
N ARG A 164 -3.05 -4.20 19.80
CA ARG A 164 -3.38 -3.80 21.18
C ARG A 164 -4.74 -4.29 21.66
N ARG A 165 -5.67 -4.59 20.75
CA ARG A 165 -6.99 -5.15 21.10
C ARG A 165 -6.91 -6.60 21.55
N VAL A 166 -5.96 -7.36 20.97
CA VAL A 166 -5.75 -8.79 21.28
C VAL A 166 -4.70 -8.98 22.37
N PHE A 167 -3.60 -8.22 22.30
CA PHE A 167 -2.42 -8.37 23.14
C PHE A 167 -2.27 -7.24 24.15
N ARG A 168 -3.35 -6.92 24.90
CA ARG A 168 -3.39 -5.80 25.84
C ARG A 168 -2.27 -5.81 26.89
N LYS A 169 -1.80 -6.99 27.31
CA LYS A 169 -0.79 -7.16 28.36
C LYS A 169 0.65 -7.17 27.83
N THR A 170 0.85 -7.27 26.51
CA THR A 170 2.17 -7.42 25.89
C THR A 170 2.63 -6.06 25.37
N SER A 171 3.60 -5.45 26.03
CA SER A 171 4.09 -4.12 25.70
C SER A 171 4.69 -4.01 24.29
N VAL A 172 5.27 -5.08 23.76
CA VAL A 172 5.94 -5.11 22.45
C VAL A 172 4.95 -4.93 21.29
N LEU A 173 3.78 -5.57 21.36
CA LEU A 173 2.80 -5.57 20.26
C LEU A 173 1.73 -4.47 20.37
N LYS A 174 1.72 -3.67 21.44
CA LYS A 174 0.71 -2.62 21.63
C LYS A 174 0.71 -1.56 20.52
N ASN A 175 1.86 -1.31 19.90
CA ASN A 175 2.05 -0.33 18.84
C ASN A 175 2.10 -0.97 17.45
N CYS A 176 1.71 -2.26 17.35
CA CYS A 176 1.73 -3.01 16.10
C CYS A 176 0.32 -3.21 15.53
N TYR A 177 0.29 -3.39 14.24
CA TYR A 177 -0.89 -3.68 13.43
C TYR A 177 -0.59 -4.90 12.57
N ALA A 178 -1.56 -5.79 12.44
CA ALA A 178 -1.52 -6.88 11.48
C ALA A 178 -2.60 -6.66 10.43
N GLY A 179 -2.32 -7.01 9.20
CA GLY A 179 -3.28 -6.77 8.14
C GLY A 179 -2.90 -7.39 6.81
N VAL A 180 -3.61 -6.95 5.79
CA VAL A 180 -3.40 -7.35 4.40
C VAL A 180 -3.10 -6.13 3.53
N THR A 181 -2.27 -6.35 2.52
CA THR A 181 -1.90 -5.31 1.56
C THR A 181 -2.03 -5.89 0.15
N VAL A 182 -2.72 -5.17 -0.71
CA VAL A 182 -2.66 -5.37 -2.16
C VAL A 182 -1.64 -4.41 -2.71
N VAL A 183 -0.64 -4.93 -3.40
CA VAL A 183 0.41 -4.18 -4.08
C VAL A 183 0.20 -4.31 -5.58
N HIS A 184 0.12 -3.19 -6.27
CA HIS A 184 -0.07 -3.15 -7.72
C HIS A 184 1.06 -2.36 -8.36
N ARG A 185 1.71 -2.96 -9.36
CA ARG A 185 2.63 -2.29 -10.27
C ARG A 185 2.00 -2.19 -11.63
N SER A 186 1.98 -0.99 -12.22
CA SER A 186 1.46 -0.82 -13.58
C SER A 186 1.99 0.42 -14.27
N GLY A 187 1.93 0.39 -15.59
CA GLY A 187 2.09 1.57 -16.45
C GLY A 187 0.80 2.39 -16.53
N ILE A 188 0.08 2.58 -15.39
CA ILE A 188 -1.17 3.35 -15.36
C ILE A 188 -0.94 4.69 -16.07
N PHE A 189 -1.88 4.99 -16.94
CA PHE A 189 -1.98 6.21 -17.73
C PHE A 189 -1.39 6.15 -19.12
N GLY A 190 -0.82 5.05 -19.61
CA GLY A 190 -0.35 4.96 -20.99
C GLY A 190 0.46 6.19 -21.45
N THR A 191 0.74 7.06 -20.50
CA THR A 191 1.16 8.43 -20.71
C THR A 191 2.64 8.52 -20.79
N SER A 192 3.33 7.39 -20.93
CA SER A 192 4.68 7.70 -20.68
C SER A 192 5.62 6.91 -21.58
N ASP A 193 6.10 7.61 -22.57
CA ASP A 193 7.44 7.37 -23.08
C ASP A 193 8.45 7.13 -21.93
N ILE A 194 8.27 7.79 -20.77
CA ILE A 194 9.07 7.65 -19.55
C ILE A 194 8.88 6.26 -18.89
N LEU A 195 7.68 5.67 -18.94
CA LEU A 195 7.40 4.35 -18.34
C LEU A 195 7.42 3.23 -19.40
N GLY A 196 7.85 3.52 -20.62
CA GLY A 196 8.05 2.53 -21.69
C GLY A 196 6.77 2.04 -22.36
N ASP A 197 5.70 2.84 -22.37
CA ASP A 197 4.40 2.52 -22.99
C ASP A 197 3.85 1.14 -22.56
N VAL A 198 3.87 0.87 -21.26
CA VAL A 198 3.44 -0.40 -20.67
C VAL A 198 1.97 -0.35 -20.33
N ALA A 199 1.17 -1.18 -20.98
CA ALA A 199 -0.23 -1.37 -20.68
C ALA A 199 -0.42 -2.59 -19.76
N GLY A 200 -0.43 -2.40 -18.44
CA GLY A 200 -0.65 -3.46 -17.47
C GLY A 200 0.46 -3.57 -16.43
N GLY A 201 0.41 -4.62 -15.64
CA GLY A 201 1.32 -4.80 -14.51
C GLY A 201 1.10 -6.12 -13.81
N SER A 202 1.38 -6.11 -12.51
CA SER A 202 1.25 -7.27 -11.63
C SER A 202 0.70 -6.87 -10.28
N ASP A 203 -0.02 -7.80 -9.68
CA ASP A 203 -0.66 -7.65 -8.38
C ASP A 203 -0.11 -8.69 -7.41
N TRP A 204 0.12 -8.26 -6.17
CA TRP A 204 0.49 -9.14 -5.06
C TRP A 204 -0.43 -8.90 -3.88
N ILE A 205 -0.83 -9.97 -3.24
CA ILE A 205 -1.56 -9.95 -1.98
C ILE A 205 -0.62 -10.42 -0.89
N THR A 206 -0.42 -9.58 0.11
CA THR A 206 0.51 -9.85 1.20
C THR A 206 -0.18 -9.71 2.55
N ALA A 207 0.13 -10.62 3.47
CA ALA A 207 -0.09 -10.40 4.89
C ALA A 207 1.08 -9.61 5.46
N HIS A 208 0.83 -8.77 6.46
CA HIS A 208 1.88 -7.95 7.03
C HIS A 208 1.72 -7.72 8.54
N LEU A 209 2.84 -7.36 9.15
CA LEU A 209 2.95 -6.80 10.48
C LEU A 209 3.65 -5.45 10.41
N GLU A 210 2.99 -4.38 10.83
CA GLU A 210 3.54 -3.03 10.91
C GLU A 210 3.61 -2.57 12.37
N CYS A 211 4.77 -2.14 12.82
CA CYS A 211 4.98 -1.64 14.17
C CYS A 211 5.49 -0.20 14.14
N LYS A 212 4.87 0.66 14.96
CA LYS A 212 5.32 2.05 15.16
C LYS A 212 6.50 2.08 16.11
N ALA A 213 7.54 2.84 15.75
CA ALA A 213 8.70 3.13 16.57
C ALA A 213 8.67 4.60 17.01
N GLY A 214 8.95 4.87 18.29
CA GLY A 214 9.07 6.24 18.79
C GLY A 214 7.76 6.81 19.34
N SER A 215 7.13 6.10 20.23
CA SER A 215 6.15 6.68 21.21
C SER A 215 6.65 6.48 22.61
#